data_47976a2c241d055b3004039d244e1fcc
#
_entry.id   47976a2c241d055b3004039d244e1fcc
#
_cell.length_a   1.000
_cell.length_b   1.000
_cell.length_c   1.000
_cell.angle_alpha   90.00
_cell.angle_beta   90.00
_cell.angle_gamma   90.00
#
_symmetry.space_group_name_H-M   'P 1'
#
loop_
_entity.id
_entity.type
_entity.pdbx_description
1 polymer ?
#
loop_
_entity_poly.entity_id
_entity_poly.type
_entity_poly.pdbx_seq_one_letter_code
_entity_poly.pdbx_strand_id
1 'polypeptide(L)'
;MTDQLPASTLRLALVVGGLVLSLLLGFGVGRLNSGPSSAAGSALAAGGDHTHPPGAGEPGVGGLAVTSAGYTLTPLGGEFAAGRAGEFRFQIRDAGQRPVTRFAIVHDRPLHLIVVRRDLSGFQHLHPGMAADGTWSVPLTLPQPGVWRAYADFTAVTADGTQVPVTLGVDLVAPGGYVPRPLPAADRQATVDGFTVGYEGSPAIGVDVPVRFRVRAGATTPTLEPYLGAYGHLVVLREGDLGYLHVHPDTELAGDAVAFQLTVPGPGRYRLYFDFQVAGQVRTAEFTLSVP
;
A
#
# COMPACT_ATOMS: atom_id res chain seq x y z
N MET A 1 36.78 -30.01 56.82
CA MET A 1 36.28 -28.61 56.80
C MET A 1 35.30 -28.52 55.66
N THR A 2 34.00 -28.65 55.96
CA THR A 2 32.90 -28.49 54.98
C THR A 2 32.51 -27.03 54.98
N ASP A 3 32.90 -26.34 53.91
CA ASP A 3 32.58 -24.93 53.69
C ASP A 3 31.07 -24.81 53.37
N GLN A 4 30.29 -24.38 54.35
CA GLN A 4 28.86 -24.13 54.15
C GLN A 4 28.68 -22.75 53.54
N LEU A 5 28.10 -22.70 52.36
CA LEU A 5 27.74 -21.45 51.69
C LEU A 5 26.81 -20.62 52.57
N PRO A 6 26.97 -19.31 52.67
CA PRO A 6 26.12 -18.44 53.46
C PRO A 6 24.66 -18.49 52.99
N ALA A 7 23.71 -18.48 53.92
CA ALA A 7 22.27 -18.64 53.65
C ALA A 7 21.68 -17.61 52.64
N SER A 8 22.33 -16.45 52.49
CA SER A 8 22.01 -15.43 51.50
C SER A 8 22.31 -15.88 50.07
N THR A 9 23.46 -16.56 49.86
CA THR A 9 23.86 -17.08 48.54
C THR A 9 22.95 -18.23 48.10
N LEU A 10 22.54 -19.09 49.05
CA LEU A 10 21.60 -20.18 48.76
C LEU A 10 20.23 -19.65 48.36
N ARG A 11 19.72 -18.61 49.04
CA ARG A 11 18.44 -17.94 48.68
C ARG A 11 18.49 -17.28 47.32
N LEU A 12 19.58 -16.59 46.99
CA LEU A 12 19.75 -15.97 45.65
C LEU A 12 19.80 -17.04 44.56
N ALA A 13 20.51 -18.13 44.78
CA ALA A 13 20.59 -19.24 43.81
C ALA A 13 19.22 -19.89 43.58
N LEU A 14 18.40 -20.05 44.60
CA LEU A 14 17.03 -20.59 44.49
C LEU A 14 16.09 -19.64 43.72
N VAL A 15 16.19 -18.33 43.94
CA VAL A 15 15.38 -17.34 43.24
C VAL A 15 15.76 -17.28 41.77
N VAL A 16 17.05 -17.22 41.45
CA VAL A 16 17.55 -17.19 40.08
C VAL A 16 17.22 -18.50 39.37
N GLY A 17 17.41 -19.64 39.99
CA GLY A 17 17.05 -20.97 39.45
C GLY A 17 15.56 -21.08 39.15
N GLY A 18 14.69 -20.57 40.04
CA GLY A 18 13.23 -20.56 39.88
C GLY A 18 12.80 -19.67 38.68
N LEU A 19 13.43 -18.51 38.53
CA LEU A 19 13.17 -17.60 37.39
C LEU A 19 13.57 -18.23 36.04
N VAL A 20 14.74 -18.86 35.98
CA VAL A 20 15.21 -19.53 34.74
C VAL A 20 14.30 -20.73 34.42
N LEU A 21 13.89 -21.51 35.42
CA LEU A 21 12.98 -22.64 35.21
C LEU A 21 11.59 -22.17 34.71
N SER A 22 11.06 -21.09 35.27
CA SER A 22 9.79 -20.48 34.82
C SER A 22 9.85 -19.98 33.40
N LEU A 23 10.97 -19.37 33.00
CA LEU A 23 11.19 -18.93 31.61
C LEU A 23 11.28 -20.10 30.63
N LEU A 24 11.98 -21.16 30.98
CA LEU A 24 12.10 -22.35 30.15
C LEU A 24 10.78 -23.11 30.02
N LEU A 25 9.99 -23.22 31.10
CA LEU A 25 8.66 -23.83 31.09
C LEU A 25 7.68 -22.98 30.26
N GLY A 26 7.67 -21.67 30.43
CA GLY A 26 6.85 -20.76 29.64
C GLY A 26 7.15 -20.82 28.13
N PHE A 27 8.43 -20.88 27.78
CA PHE A 27 8.86 -21.03 26.39
C PHE A 27 8.52 -22.42 25.81
N GLY A 28 8.67 -23.49 26.62
CA GLY A 28 8.30 -24.85 26.21
C GLY A 28 6.80 -25.01 25.97
N VAL A 29 5.97 -24.50 26.86
CA VAL A 29 4.49 -24.54 26.73
C VAL A 29 4.02 -23.66 25.57
N GLY A 30 4.64 -22.51 25.37
CA GLY A 30 4.35 -21.63 24.21
C GLY A 30 4.61 -22.30 22.86
N ARG A 31 5.67 -23.10 22.76
CA ARG A 31 5.96 -23.86 21.52
C ARG A 31 5.02 -25.05 21.28
N LEU A 32 4.54 -25.69 22.34
CA LEU A 32 3.61 -26.82 22.20
C LEU A 32 2.19 -26.40 21.81
N ASN A 33 1.83 -25.15 22.06
CA ASN A 33 0.51 -24.58 21.69
C ASN A 33 0.47 -23.93 20.32
N SER A 34 1.57 -23.95 19.55
CA SER A 34 1.66 -23.49 18.17
C SER A 34 1.48 -24.63 17.18
N GLY A 35 0.34 -25.32 17.25
CA GLY A 35 -0.06 -26.34 16.28
C GLY A 35 -0.55 -25.68 14.96
N PRO A 36 -0.33 -26.31 13.78
CA PRO A 36 -0.84 -25.81 12.53
C PRO A 36 -2.36 -25.91 12.47
N SER A 37 -3.03 -24.75 12.36
CA SER A 37 -4.47 -24.70 12.09
C SER A 37 -4.73 -25.08 10.63
N SER A 38 -5.16 -26.32 10.40
CA SER A 38 -5.74 -26.76 9.13
C SER A 38 -7.18 -26.26 9.05
N ALA A 39 -7.47 -25.29 8.21
CA ALA A 39 -8.82 -25.01 7.76
C ALA A 39 -8.99 -25.54 6.35
N ALA A 40 -9.67 -26.70 6.24
CA ALA A 40 -10.22 -27.21 4.98
C ALA A 40 -11.57 -26.53 4.74
N GLY A 41 -11.81 -26.03 3.53
CA GLY A 41 -13.11 -25.46 3.14
C GLY A 41 -13.19 -25.08 1.67
N SER A 42 -13.59 -26.05 0.85
CA SER A 42 -14.42 -25.99 -0.37
C SER A 42 -14.11 -24.98 -1.48
N ALA A 43 -13.64 -25.56 -2.58
CA ALA A 43 -13.65 -24.97 -3.92
C ALA A 43 -15.07 -24.96 -4.51
N LEU A 44 -15.43 -23.88 -5.22
CA LEU A 44 -16.30 -23.90 -6.43
C LEU A 44 -16.00 -22.70 -7.35
N ALA A 45 -15.41 -23.03 -8.46
CA ALA A 45 -15.65 -22.65 -9.87
C ALA A 45 -15.62 -21.19 -10.36
N ALA A 46 -14.59 -20.94 -11.19
CA ALA A 46 -14.61 -20.39 -12.55
C ALA A 46 -15.16 -18.95 -12.77
N GLY A 47 -14.24 -18.07 -12.93
CA GLY A 47 -14.28 -16.79 -13.63
C GLY A 47 -12.87 -16.23 -13.52
N GLY A 48 -12.25 -15.75 -14.62
CA GLY A 48 -10.84 -15.39 -14.68
C GLY A 48 -10.36 -14.43 -13.57
N ASP A 49 -10.13 -15.00 -12.44
CA ASP A 49 -9.81 -14.33 -11.19
C ASP A 49 -8.29 -14.32 -11.04
N HIS A 50 -7.71 -13.16 -11.06
CA HIS A 50 -6.35 -12.96 -10.55
C HIS A 50 -6.40 -13.10 -9.02
N THR A 51 -6.60 -14.33 -8.53
CA THR A 51 -6.58 -14.63 -7.11
C THR A 51 -5.15 -14.49 -6.61
N HIS A 52 -4.90 -13.40 -5.90
CA HIS A 52 -3.78 -13.36 -4.99
C HIS A 52 -4.03 -14.38 -3.87
N PRO A 53 -3.09 -15.32 -3.60
CA PRO A 53 -3.24 -16.19 -2.44
C PRO A 53 -3.32 -15.28 -1.20
N PRO A 54 -4.24 -15.52 -0.26
CA PRO A 54 -4.27 -14.77 0.98
C PRO A 54 -2.97 -15.08 1.73
N GLY A 55 -2.01 -14.18 1.63
CA GLY A 55 -0.93 -14.10 2.61
C GLY A 55 -1.60 -13.84 3.94
N ALA A 56 -1.38 -14.72 4.92
CA ALA A 56 -1.86 -14.57 6.29
C ALA A 56 -1.19 -13.33 6.92
N GLY A 57 -1.75 -12.19 6.68
CA GLY A 57 -1.52 -10.90 7.32
C GLY A 57 -2.86 -10.21 7.31
N GLU A 58 -3.22 -9.55 8.40
CA GLU A 58 -4.34 -8.61 8.46
C GLU A 58 -4.39 -7.77 7.18
N PRO A 59 -5.55 -7.21 6.75
CA PRO A 59 -5.62 -6.33 5.59
C PRO A 59 -4.60 -5.21 5.80
N GLY A 60 -3.38 -5.47 5.31
CA GLY A 60 -2.17 -4.79 5.74
C GLY A 60 -2.09 -3.44 5.05
N VAL A 61 -1.88 -2.43 5.85
CA VAL A 61 -1.45 -1.14 5.38
C VAL A 61 -0.07 -1.31 4.76
N GLY A 62 0.03 -1.18 3.44
CA GLY A 62 1.29 -1.27 2.70
C GLY A 62 2.09 0.04 2.71
N GLY A 63 3.28 0.00 2.13
CA GLY A 63 4.07 1.19 1.81
C GLY A 63 4.65 1.96 3.00
N LEU A 64 4.55 1.46 4.23
CA LEU A 64 5.11 2.12 5.42
C LEU A 64 6.63 1.91 5.53
N ALA A 65 7.15 0.84 4.98
CA ALA A 65 8.54 0.46 5.08
C ALA A 65 9.22 0.40 3.70
N VAL A 66 10.52 0.62 3.67
CA VAL A 66 11.35 0.43 2.46
C VAL A 66 11.60 -1.05 2.17
N THR A 67 11.35 -1.92 3.15
CA THR A 67 11.56 -3.37 3.04
C THR A 67 10.34 -4.11 3.55
N SER A 68 9.81 -5.03 2.75
CA SER A 68 8.71 -5.93 3.11
C SER A 68 8.77 -7.20 2.28
N ALA A 69 8.30 -8.32 2.81
CA ALA A 69 8.22 -9.62 2.12
C ALA A 69 9.56 -10.06 1.45
N GLY A 70 10.71 -9.66 2.01
CA GLY A 70 12.03 -9.98 1.46
C GLY A 70 12.49 -9.08 0.31
N TYR A 71 11.74 -8.04 -0.03
CA TYR A 71 12.07 -7.06 -1.06
C TYR A 71 12.39 -5.70 -0.46
N THR A 72 13.34 -4.98 -1.06
CA THR A 72 13.77 -3.64 -0.63
C THR A 72 13.71 -2.67 -1.80
N LEU A 73 13.04 -1.52 -1.60
CA LEU A 73 13.08 -0.39 -2.52
C LEU A 73 14.34 0.43 -2.26
N THR A 74 15.22 0.50 -3.25
CA THR A 74 16.52 1.18 -3.16
C THR A 74 16.58 2.32 -4.17
N PRO A 75 16.45 3.60 -3.76
CA PRO A 75 16.70 4.73 -4.62
C PRO A 75 18.14 4.74 -5.16
N LEU A 76 18.31 5.11 -6.43
CA LEU A 76 19.61 5.25 -7.10
C LEU A 76 19.89 6.74 -7.39
N GLY A 77 20.13 7.50 -6.34
CA GLY A 77 20.25 8.95 -6.42
C GLY A 77 18.90 9.65 -6.47
N GLY A 78 18.89 10.95 -6.53
CA GLY A 78 17.69 11.76 -6.61
C GLY A 78 17.70 12.93 -5.62
N GLU A 79 18.41 13.98 -5.96
CA GLU A 79 18.13 15.29 -5.38
C GLU A 79 17.05 15.95 -6.22
N PHE A 80 15.92 16.27 -5.58
CA PHE A 80 14.81 16.94 -6.24
C PHE A 80 14.79 18.41 -5.80
N ALA A 81 14.87 19.31 -6.77
CA ALA A 81 14.54 20.70 -6.52
C ALA A 81 13.03 20.92 -6.73
N ALA A 82 12.37 21.59 -5.82
CA ALA A 82 10.94 21.86 -5.91
C ALA A 82 10.60 22.58 -7.23
N GLY A 83 9.58 22.09 -7.92
CA GLY A 83 9.10 22.65 -9.21
C GLY A 83 9.99 22.35 -10.42
N ARG A 84 11.09 21.62 -10.27
CA ARG A 84 11.97 21.27 -11.39
C ARG A 84 11.77 19.80 -11.78
N ALA A 85 11.73 19.56 -13.09
CA ALA A 85 11.73 18.21 -13.63
C ALA A 85 13.05 17.50 -13.32
N GLY A 86 12.94 16.25 -12.89
CA GLY A 86 14.04 15.35 -12.61
C GLY A 86 13.69 13.94 -13.06
N GLU A 87 14.55 12.99 -12.75
CA GLU A 87 14.30 11.57 -12.95
C GLU A 87 14.41 10.85 -11.63
N PHE A 88 13.39 10.08 -11.27
CA PHE A 88 13.48 9.16 -10.14
C PHE A 88 13.93 7.79 -10.64
N ARG A 89 15.07 7.33 -10.12
CA ARG A 89 15.64 6.01 -10.42
C ARG A 89 15.72 5.19 -9.15
N PHE A 90 15.39 3.90 -9.27
CA PHE A 90 15.42 2.98 -8.13
C PHE A 90 15.53 1.54 -8.61
N GLN A 91 15.84 0.64 -7.68
CA GLN A 91 15.77 -0.80 -7.86
C GLN A 91 14.90 -1.43 -6.77
N ILE A 92 14.20 -2.49 -7.13
CA ILE A 92 13.66 -3.44 -6.17
C ILE A 92 14.69 -4.55 -6.02
N ARG A 93 15.18 -4.79 -4.79
CA ARG A 93 16.19 -5.78 -4.50
C ARG A 93 15.62 -6.92 -3.66
N ASP A 94 16.05 -8.14 -3.93
CA ASP A 94 15.72 -9.32 -3.12
C ASP A 94 16.51 -9.34 -1.79
N ALA A 95 16.25 -10.35 -0.93
CA ALA A 95 16.96 -10.52 0.33
C ALA A 95 18.49 -10.72 0.16
N GLY A 96 18.94 -11.19 -1.00
CA GLY A 96 20.34 -11.30 -1.38
C GLY A 96 20.93 -10.01 -1.99
N GLN A 97 20.20 -8.91 -1.94
CA GLN A 97 20.56 -7.60 -2.50
C GLN A 97 20.76 -7.58 -4.02
N ARG A 98 20.19 -8.57 -4.73
CA ARG A 98 20.21 -8.62 -6.19
C ARG A 98 18.99 -7.88 -6.75
N PRO A 99 19.15 -7.13 -7.86
CA PRO A 99 18.00 -6.52 -8.52
C PRO A 99 16.97 -7.57 -8.98
N VAL A 100 15.72 -7.33 -8.69
CA VAL A 100 14.60 -8.13 -9.17
C VAL A 100 14.22 -7.64 -10.56
N THR A 101 14.06 -8.57 -11.51
CA THR A 101 13.74 -8.29 -12.92
C THR A 101 12.48 -9.01 -13.41
N ARG A 102 11.84 -9.81 -12.55
CA ARG A 102 10.62 -10.56 -12.89
C ARG A 102 9.44 -10.06 -12.07
N PHE A 103 8.46 -9.51 -12.77
CA PHE A 103 7.24 -8.96 -12.19
C PHE A 103 6.03 -9.48 -12.96
N ALA A 104 4.93 -9.73 -12.26
CA ALA A 104 3.65 -9.98 -12.90
C ALA A 104 3.09 -8.66 -13.46
N ILE A 105 2.35 -8.75 -14.55
CA ILE A 105 1.61 -7.61 -15.07
C ILE A 105 0.28 -7.54 -14.31
N VAL A 106 0.08 -6.46 -13.58
CA VAL A 106 -1.15 -6.15 -12.85
C VAL A 106 -1.63 -4.80 -13.35
N HIS A 107 -2.90 -4.70 -13.76
CA HIS A 107 -3.44 -3.48 -14.38
C HIS A 107 -2.53 -2.94 -15.50
N ASP A 108 -2.21 -3.82 -16.46
CA ASP A 108 -1.37 -3.54 -17.65
C ASP A 108 0.06 -3.04 -17.34
N ARG A 109 0.49 -3.06 -16.10
CA ARG A 109 1.82 -2.58 -15.68
C ARG A 109 2.52 -3.55 -14.74
N PRO A 110 3.84 -3.67 -14.85
CA PRO A 110 4.62 -4.48 -13.92
C PRO A 110 4.87 -3.78 -12.56
N LEU A 111 4.67 -2.45 -12.50
CA LEU A 111 4.82 -1.66 -11.29
C LEU A 111 4.04 -0.34 -11.42
N HIS A 112 3.31 0.01 -10.38
CA HIS A 112 2.69 1.32 -10.18
C HIS A 112 3.52 2.14 -9.19
N LEU A 113 3.82 3.38 -9.54
CA LEU A 113 4.50 4.30 -8.67
C LEU A 113 3.55 5.43 -8.26
N ILE A 114 3.20 5.46 -7.00
CA ILE A 114 2.40 6.55 -6.43
C ILE A 114 3.33 7.50 -5.70
N VAL A 115 3.23 8.79 -6.00
CA VAL A 115 3.99 9.82 -5.29
C VAL A 115 3.03 10.85 -4.73
N VAL A 116 3.17 11.15 -3.45
CA VAL A 116 2.33 12.12 -2.76
C VAL A 116 3.15 12.88 -1.73
N ARG A 117 2.86 14.16 -1.53
CA ARG A 117 3.47 14.94 -0.46
C ARG A 117 2.96 14.45 0.90
N ARG A 118 3.75 14.63 1.95
CA ARG A 118 3.43 14.09 3.28
C ARG A 118 2.12 14.61 3.90
N ASP A 119 1.59 15.72 3.40
CA ASP A 119 0.27 16.24 3.73
C ASP A 119 -0.85 15.72 2.82
N LEU A 120 -0.57 14.67 2.05
CA LEU A 120 -1.50 14.03 1.11
C LEU A 120 -1.95 14.96 -0.04
N SER A 121 -1.15 15.98 -0.38
CA SER A 121 -1.35 16.83 -1.55
C SER A 121 -0.41 16.43 -2.69
N GLY A 122 -0.71 16.86 -3.92
CA GLY A 122 0.17 16.71 -5.08
C GLY A 122 0.34 15.27 -5.56
N PHE A 123 -0.71 14.49 -5.47
CA PHE A 123 -0.75 13.10 -5.92
C PHE A 123 -0.32 12.94 -7.39
N GLN A 124 0.48 11.92 -7.64
CA GLN A 124 0.90 11.49 -8.96
C GLN A 124 0.84 9.97 -9.05
N HIS A 125 0.22 9.44 -10.10
CA HIS A 125 0.19 8.02 -10.44
C HIS A 125 1.01 7.80 -11.69
N LEU A 126 2.15 7.12 -11.56
CA LEU A 126 3.19 7.02 -12.57
C LEU A 126 3.51 5.56 -12.88
N HIS A 127 4.05 5.30 -14.08
CA HIS A 127 4.43 3.97 -14.53
C HIS A 127 5.87 3.99 -15.01
N PRO A 128 6.84 3.67 -14.13
CA PRO A 128 8.26 3.61 -14.47
C PRO A 128 8.57 2.56 -15.53
N GLY A 129 9.56 2.83 -16.37
CA GLY A 129 10.18 1.84 -17.23
C GLY A 129 11.31 1.10 -16.51
N MET A 130 11.48 -0.19 -16.77
CA MET A 130 12.57 -0.99 -16.22
C MET A 130 13.62 -1.31 -17.28
N ALA A 131 14.89 -1.01 -16.99
CA ALA A 131 16.04 -1.46 -17.80
C ALA A 131 16.38 -2.92 -17.51
N ALA A 132 17.20 -3.53 -18.37
CA ALA A 132 17.58 -4.95 -18.27
C ALA A 132 18.34 -5.29 -16.96
N ASP A 133 18.99 -4.32 -16.35
CA ASP A 133 19.69 -4.46 -15.06
C ASP A 133 18.77 -4.35 -13.83
N GLY A 134 17.45 -4.23 -14.05
CA GLY A 134 16.46 -4.07 -12.99
C GLY A 134 16.34 -2.63 -12.46
N THR A 135 16.95 -1.66 -13.13
CA THR A 135 16.80 -0.24 -12.79
C THR A 135 15.51 0.30 -13.36
N TRP A 136 14.64 0.78 -12.48
CA TRP A 136 13.43 1.52 -12.82
C TRP A 136 13.73 3.01 -12.94
N SER A 137 13.10 3.67 -13.91
CA SER A 137 13.21 5.11 -14.07
C SER A 137 11.90 5.73 -14.54
N VAL A 138 11.64 6.96 -14.08
CA VAL A 138 10.48 7.75 -14.46
C VAL A 138 10.79 9.24 -14.34
N PRO A 139 10.36 10.09 -15.30
CA PRO A 139 10.35 11.53 -15.10
C PRO A 139 9.48 11.88 -13.88
N LEU A 140 10.01 12.71 -12.97
CA LEU A 140 9.32 13.11 -11.74
C LEU A 140 9.55 14.60 -11.47
N THR A 141 8.47 15.30 -11.20
CA THR A 141 8.51 16.66 -10.69
C THR A 141 7.82 16.71 -9.35
N LEU A 142 8.52 17.19 -8.32
CA LEU A 142 7.95 17.49 -7.02
C LEU A 142 7.58 18.98 -6.99
N PRO A 143 6.31 19.37 -7.20
CA PRO A 143 5.96 20.76 -7.49
C PRO A 143 6.18 21.73 -6.32
N GLN A 144 6.28 21.22 -5.09
CA GLN A 144 6.43 22.01 -3.88
C GLN A 144 7.52 21.44 -2.97
N PRO A 145 8.17 22.30 -2.14
CA PRO A 145 9.08 21.84 -1.11
C PRO A 145 8.40 20.91 -0.09
N GLY A 146 9.16 20.03 0.50
CA GLY A 146 8.73 19.14 1.58
C GLY A 146 9.20 17.71 1.39
N VAL A 147 8.69 16.85 2.25
CA VAL A 147 8.86 15.41 2.16
C VAL A 147 7.72 14.83 1.35
N TRP A 148 8.07 14.00 0.39
CA TRP A 148 7.16 13.27 -0.50
C TRP A 148 7.33 11.79 -0.26
N ARG A 149 6.25 11.06 -0.22
CA ARG A 149 6.26 9.61 -0.13
C ARG A 149 6.09 9.02 -1.52
N ALA A 150 7.03 8.17 -1.93
CA ALA A 150 6.93 7.36 -3.13
C ALA A 150 6.60 5.91 -2.74
N TYR A 151 5.56 5.34 -3.34
CA TYR A 151 5.16 3.95 -3.16
C TYR A 151 5.43 3.20 -4.46
N ALA A 152 6.15 2.09 -4.35
CA ALA A 152 6.25 1.11 -5.42
C ALA A 152 5.29 -0.04 -5.10
N ASP A 153 4.23 -0.17 -5.88
CA ASP A 153 3.23 -1.23 -5.78
C ASP A 153 3.41 -2.19 -6.95
N PHE A 154 3.72 -3.46 -6.66
CA PHE A 154 4.09 -4.45 -7.65
C PHE A 154 3.83 -5.87 -7.16
N THR A 155 3.83 -6.83 -8.08
CA THR A 155 3.83 -8.26 -7.78
C THR A 155 5.11 -8.89 -8.31
N ALA A 156 6.03 -9.27 -7.42
CA ALA A 156 7.26 -9.96 -7.79
C ALA A 156 6.97 -11.42 -8.16
N VAL A 157 7.73 -11.95 -9.12
CA VAL A 157 7.64 -13.38 -9.51
C VAL A 157 8.93 -14.08 -9.12
N THR A 158 8.84 -15.00 -8.17
CA THR A 158 9.96 -15.80 -7.68
C THR A 158 10.48 -16.81 -8.73
N ALA A 159 11.58 -17.48 -8.43
CA ALA A 159 12.18 -18.45 -9.36
C ALA A 159 11.25 -19.64 -9.65
N ASP A 160 10.44 -20.06 -8.67
CA ASP A 160 9.44 -21.14 -8.77
C ASP A 160 8.12 -20.67 -9.38
N GLY A 161 8.00 -19.39 -9.75
CA GLY A 161 6.79 -18.81 -10.35
C GLY A 161 5.77 -18.26 -9.35
N THR A 162 6.04 -18.35 -8.05
CA THR A 162 5.14 -17.77 -7.03
C THR A 162 5.05 -16.27 -7.21
N GLN A 163 3.83 -15.73 -7.16
CA GLN A 163 3.55 -14.31 -7.22
C GLN A 163 3.45 -13.73 -5.79
N VAL A 164 4.21 -12.68 -5.52
CA VAL A 164 4.28 -12.02 -4.21
C VAL A 164 3.91 -10.55 -4.40
N PRO A 165 2.67 -10.14 -4.05
CA PRO A 165 2.28 -8.74 -4.06
C PRO A 165 2.97 -7.98 -2.93
N VAL A 166 3.50 -6.79 -3.24
CA VAL A 166 4.28 -5.98 -2.31
C VAL A 166 4.07 -4.50 -2.60
N THR A 167 3.81 -3.73 -1.56
CA THR A 167 3.86 -2.27 -1.61
C THR A 167 4.97 -1.77 -0.69
N LEU A 168 6.00 -1.17 -1.27
CA LEU A 168 7.13 -0.56 -0.55
C LEU A 168 7.05 0.96 -0.62
N GLY A 169 7.58 1.64 0.38
CA GLY A 169 7.56 3.09 0.39
C GLY A 169 8.89 3.71 0.80
N VAL A 170 9.25 4.82 0.17
CA VAL A 170 10.46 5.61 0.48
C VAL A 170 10.13 7.10 0.47
N ASP A 171 10.80 7.86 1.32
CA ASP A 171 10.68 9.31 1.33
C ASP A 171 11.64 9.94 0.32
N LEU A 172 11.13 10.90 -0.45
CA LEU A 172 11.87 11.79 -1.35
C LEU A 172 11.80 13.21 -0.77
N VAL A 173 12.90 13.96 -0.88
CA VAL A 173 12.96 15.31 -0.30
C VAL A 173 13.13 16.34 -1.42
N ALA A 174 12.23 17.32 -1.47
CA ALA A 174 12.42 18.56 -2.20
C ALA A 174 12.75 19.67 -1.19
N PRO A 175 14.00 20.15 -1.11
CA PRO A 175 14.39 21.16 -0.13
C PRO A 175 13.62 22.47 -0.29
N GLY A 176 13.37 23.16 0.84
CA GLY A 176 12.69 24.45 0.89
C GLY A 176 11.75 24.57 2.08
N GLY A 177 11.04 25.67 2.16
CA GLY A 177 10.06 25.92 3.22
C GLY A 177 8.84 25.01 3.07
N TYR A 178 8.65 24.07 4.00
CA TYR A 178 7.50 23.18 4.02
C TYR A 178 6.37 23.77 4.85
N VAL A 179 5.26 24.08 4.20
CA VAL A 179 4.01 24.44 4.86
C VAL A 179 2.98 23.35 4.54
N PRO A 180 2.58 22.53 5.53
CA PRO A 180 1.59 21.48 5.30
C PRO A 180 0.22 22.07 5.03
N ARG A 181 -0.54 21.42 4.16
CA ARG A 181 -1.96 21.71 3.90
C ARG A 181 -2.81 20.77 4.73
N PRO A 182 -3.79 21.27 5.49
CA PRO A 182 -4.73 20.37 6.16
C PRO A 182 -5.55 19.62 5.10
N LEU A 183 -5.92 18.38 5.38
CA LEU A 183 -6.86 17.67 4.52
C LEU A 183 -8.19 18.43 4.47
N PRO A 184 -8.82 18.53 3.29
CA PRO A 184 -10.18 19.04 3.18
C PRO A 184 -11.15 18.29 4.08
N ALA A 185 -12.29 18.91 4.39
CA ALA A 185 -13.38 18.22 5.08
C ALA A 185 -13.83 16.98 4.29
N ALA A 186 -14.37 15.99 4.98
CA ALA A 186 -14.94 14.82 4.33
C ALA A 186 -16.10 15.24 3.43
N ASP A 187 -16.04 14.82 2.16
CA ASP A 187 -17.06 15.08 1.17
C ASP A 187 -17.19 13.84 0.26
N ARG A 188 -18.41 13.59 -0.19
CA ARG A 188 -18.72 12.51 -1.13
C ARG A 188 -18.71 12.98 -2.59
N GLN A 189 -18.41 14.24 -2.84
CA GLN A 189 -18.31 14.83 -4.17
C GLN A 189 -16.99 15.56 -4.35
N ALA A 190 -16.47 15.49 -5.57
CA ALA A 190 -15.31 16.24 -6.01
C ALA A 190 -15.53 16.75 -7.43
N THR A 191 -14.89 17.86 -7.77
CA THR A 191 -14.95 18.42 -9.15
C THR A 191 -13.55 18.48 -9.71
N VAL A 192 -13.38 17.98 -10.93
CA VAL A 192 -12.12 18.03 -11.69
C VAL A 192 -12.43 18.23 -13.17
N ASP A 193 -11.80 19.21 -13.81
CA ASP A 193 -11.89 19.53 -15.25
C ASP A 193 -13.32 19.60 -15.80
N GLY A 194 -14.24 20.17 -15.00
CA GLY A 194 -15.66 20.29 -15.39
C GLY A 194 -16.50 19.02 -15.15
N PHE A 195 -15.90 17.96 -14.63
CA PHE A 195 -16.63 16.77 -14.19
C PHE A 195 -16.91 16.84 -12.68
N THR A 196 -18.11 16.42 -12.31
CA THR A 196 -18.46 16.15 -10.91
C THR A 196 -18.40 14.64 -10.69
N VAL A 197 -17.59 14.22 -9.74
CA VAL A 197 -17.47 12.81 -9.34
C VAL A 197 -18.06 12.64 -7.97
N GLY A 198 -18.97 11.70 -7.83
CA GLY A 198 -19.55 11.33 -6.54
C GLY A 198 -19.23 9.89 -6.20
N TYR A 199 -19.11 9.56 -4.90
CA TYR A 199 -19.02 8.18 -4.47
C TYR A 199 -20.10 7.77 -3.49
N GLU A 200 -20.49 6.50 -3.56
CA GLU A 200 -21.43 5.82 -2.68
C GLU A 200 -20.72 4.66 -1.97
N GLY A 201 -21.22 4.29 -0.82
CA GLY A 201 -20.66 3.27 0.06
C GLY A 201 -20.29 3.87 1.42
N SER A 202 -20.19 3.03 2.42
CA SER A 202 -19.82 3.42 3.79
C SER A 202 -18.78 2.44 4.32
N PRO A 203 -17.49 2.64 3.98
CA PRO A 203 -16.42 1.78 4.44
C PRO A 203 -16.45 1.61 5.96
N ALA A 204 -16.26 0.38 6.41
CA ALA A 204 -16.27 0.00 7.81
C ALA A 204 -14.98 -0.72 8.18
N ILE A 205 -14.60 -0.63 9.45
CA ILE A 205 -13.34 -1.20 9.96
C ILE A 205 -13.34 -2.72 9.82
N GLY A 206 -12.33 -3.27 9.13
CA GLY A 206 -12.14 -4.71 8.98
C GLY A 206 -13.19 -5.43 8.13
N VAL A 207 -14.06 -4.68 7.44
CA VAL A 207 -15.10 -5.23 6.57
C VAL A 207 -14.87 -4.76 5.14
N ASP A 208 -14.97 -5.68 4.21
CA ASP A 208 -14.90 -5.39 2.78
C ASP A 208 -16.23 -4.81 2.31
N VAL A 209 -16.21 -3.56 1.86
CA VAL A 209 -17.40 -2.79 1.50
C VAL A 209 -17.27 -2.26 0.09
N PRO A 210 -18.27 -2.45 -0.80
CA PRO A 210 -18.25 -1.86 -2.12
C PRO A 210 -18.38 -0.33 -2.05
N VAL A 211 -17.44 0.37 -2.71
CA VAL A 211 -17.47 1.81 -2.94
C VAL A 211 -17.60 2.05 -4.44
N ARG A 212 -18.59 2.85 -4.84
CA ARG A 212 -18.93 3.09 -6.25
C ARG A 212 -18.76 4.55 -6.61
N PHE A 213 -18.00 4.82 -7.66
CA PHE A 213 -17.76 6.16 -8.16
C PHE A 213 -18.56 6.41 -9.43
N ARG A 214 -19.26 7.56 -9.50
CA ARG A 214 -19.98 8.02 -10.71
C ARG A 214 -19.41 9.34 -11.18
N VAL A 215 -19.17 9.43 -12.49
CA VAL A 215 -18.69 10.64 -13.14
C VAL A 215 -19.85 11.31 -13.89
N ARG A 216 -19.99 12.62 -13.76
CA ARG A 216 -21.00 13.44 -14.42
C ARG A 216 -20.36 14.63 -15.12
N ALA A 217 -20.85 14.96 -16.31
CA ALA A 217 -20.57 16.21 -17.02
C ALA A 217 -21.84 17.05 -17.05
N GLY A 218 -22.05 17.89 -16.03
CA GLY A 218 -23.35 18.54 -15.80
C GLY A 218 -24.46 17.51 -15.56
N ALA A 219 -25.49 17.51 -16.39
CA ALA A 219 -26.62 16.57 -16.30
C ALA A 219 -26.37 15.22 -17.02
N THR A 220 -25.25 15.07 -17.73
CA THR A 220 -24.96 13.90 -18.56
C THR A 220 -23.94 12.96 -17.91
N THR A 221 -24.01 11.68 -18.26
CA THR A 221 -23.00 10.69 -17.91
C THR A 221 -22.03 10.58 -19.09
N PRO A 222 -20.74 10.93 -18.92
CA PRO A 222 -19.76 10.73 -19.99
C PRO A 222 -19.47 9.24 -20.17
N THR A 223 -19.02 8.88 -21.37
CA THR A 223 -18.47 7.54 -21.62
C THR A 223 -17.11 7.43 -20.94
N LEU A 224 -16.99 6.56 -19.95
CA LEU A 224 -15.70 6.20 -19.36
C LEU A 224 -14.96 5.27 -20.32
N GLU A 225 -13.67 5.47 -20.42
CA GLU A 225 -12.78 4.67 -21.27
C GLU A 225 -11.92 3.76 -20.37
N PRO A 226 -11.64 2.51 -20.79
CA PRO A 226 -10.69 1.68 -20.09
C PRO A 226 -9.29 2.32 -20.04
N TYR A 227 -8.70 2.33 -18.87
CA TYR A 227 -7.35 2.77 -18.61
C TYR A 227 -6.68 1.76 -17.69
N LEU A 228 -5.54 1.21 -18.09
CA LEU A 228 -4.82 0.17 -17.35
C LEU A 228 -5.71 -1.06 -17.00
N GLY A 229 -6.47 -1.53 -17.98
CA GLY A 229 -7.30 -2.74 -17.86
C GLY A 229 -8.57 -2.59 -17.02
N ALA A 230 -8.91 -1.38 -16.54
CA ALA A 230 -10.13 -1.10 -15.78
C ALA A 230 -10.72 0.27 -16.15
N TYR A 231 -11.97 0.54 -15.76
CA TYR A 231 -12.61 1.84 -16.00
C TYR A 231 -12.22 2.92 -14.98
N GLY A 232 -11.37 2.57 -14.02
CA GLY A 232 -10.81 3.50 -13.05
C GLY A 232 -9.88 2.81 -12.07
N HIS A 233 -9.03 3.61 -11.40
CA HIS A 233 -8.13 3.16 -10.35
C HIS A 233 -8.36 3.97 -9.09
N LEU A 234 -8.28 3.32 -7.95
CA LEU A 234 -8.46 3.94 -6.66
C LEU A 234 -7.23 3.72 -5.79
N VAL A 235 -6.61 4.81 -5.36
CA VAL A 235 -5.58 4.80 -4.34
C VAL A 235 -6.14 5.39 -3.07
N VAL A 236 -5.96 4.70 -1.95
CA VAL A 236 -6.42 5.14 -0.64
C VAL A 236 -5.24 5.22 0.32
N LEU A 237 -5.02 6.40 0.89
CA LEU A 237 -3.95 6.66 1.84
C LEU A 237 -4.52 7.12 3.17
N ARG A 238 -4.02 6.55 4.28
CA ARG A 238 -4.42 6.94 5.62
C ARG A 238 -3.69 8.23 6.05
N GLU A 239 -4.43 9.19 6.62
CA GLU A 239 -3.82 10.36 7.25
C GLU A 239 -2.99 9.95 8.48
N GLY A 240 -1.90 10.64 8.71
CA GLY A 240 -1.00 10.43 9.85
C GLY A 240 0.22 9.61 9.47
N ASP A 241 0.08 8.34 9.16
CA ASP A 241 1.19 7.46 8.82
C ASP A 241 1.42 7.27 7.31
N LEU A 242 0.51 7.76 6.47
CA LEU A 242 0.53 7.58 5.01
C LEU A 242 0.41 6.10 4.59
N GLY A 243 -0.27 5.31 5.37
CA GLY A 243 -0.50 3.91 5.06
C GLY A 243 -1.29 3.74 3.76
N TYR A 244 -0.73 2.93 2.85
CA TYR A 244 -1.33 2.61 1.56
C TYR A 244 -2.30 1.44 1.72
N LEU A 245 -3.57 1.63 1.33
CA LEU A 245 -4.55 0.58 1.29
C LEU A 245 -4.63 0.03 -0.13
N HIS A 246 -4.43 -1.26 -0.27
CA HIS A 246 -4.60 -1.94 -1.54
C HIS A 246 -6.09 -2.11 -1.83
N VAL A 247 -6.52 -1.67 -3.02
CA VAL A 247 -7.91 -1.66 -3.45
C VAL A 247 -8.01 -2.33 -4.81
N HIS A 248 -9.01 -3.19 -4.99
CA HIS A 248 -9.23 -3.89 -6.25
C HIS A 248 -10.41 -3.26 -6.99
N PRO A 249 -10.24 -2.85 -8.26
CA PRO A 249 -11.37 -2.46 -9.10
C PRO A 249 -12.18 -3.69 -9.52
N ASP A 250 -13.49 -3.55 -9.61
CA ASP A 250 -14.28 -4.45 -10.42
C ASP A 250 -13.94 -4.23 -11.91
N THR A 251 -13.81 -5.29 -12.68
CA THR A 251 -13.43 -5.20 -14.11
C THR A 251 -14.53 -4.62 -14.98
N GLU A 252 -15.78 -4.69 -14.54
CA GLU A 252 -16.96 -4.23 -15.24
C GLU A 252 -17.58 -3.01 -14.54
N LEU A 253 -18.26 -2.18 -15.32
CA LEU A 253 -19.04 -1.11 -14.73
C LEU A 253 -20.27 -1.65 -13.99
N ALA A 254 -20.51 -1.20 -12.78
CA ALA A 254 -21.74 -1.44 -12.04
C ALA A 254 -22.82 -0.42 -12.48
N GLY A 255 -23.45 -0.69 -13.64
CA GLY A 255 -24.30 0.29 -14.32
C GLY A 255 -23.47 1.41 -14.95
N ASP A 256 -23.54 2.62 -14.38
CA ASP A 256 -22.73 3.79 -14.78
C ASP A 256 -21.64 4.13 -13.77
N ALA A 257 -21.35 3.23 -12.83
CA ALA A 257 -20.38 3.43 -11.77
C ALA A 257 -19.18 2.49 -11.89
N VAL A 258 -18.02 2.97 -11.51
CA VAL A 258 -16.83 2.14 -11.25
C VAL A 258 -16.87 1.70 -9.78
N ALA A 259 -16.77 0.40 -9.55
CA ALA A 259 -16.85 -0.16 -8.21
C ALA A 259 -15.49 -0.69 -7.73
N PHE A 260 -15.28 -0.59 -6.43
CA PHE A 260 -14.09 -1.09 -5.73
C PHE A 260 -14.49 -1.75 -4.44
N GLN A 261 -13.74 -2.77 -4.03
CA GLN A 261 -13.86 -3.33 -2.69
C GLN A 261 -12.84 -2.64 -1.78
N LEU A 262 -13.33 -2.01 -0.71
CA LEU A 262 -12.49 -1.24 0.22
C LEU A 262 -12.68 -1.73 1.65
N THR A 263 -11.58 -2.20 2.24
CA THR A 263 -11.48 -2.50 3.68
C THR A 263 -10.59 -1.46 4.34
N VAL A 264 -11.08 -0.80 5.38
CA VAL A 264 -10.29 0.15 6.18
C VAL A 264 -9.81 -0.52 7.47
N PRO A 265 -8.53 -0.36 7.85
CA PRO A 265 -7.95 -1.07 8.99
C PRO A 265 -8.28 -0.46 10.36
N GLY A 266 -8.79 0.76 10.40
CA GLY A 266 -9.05 1.47 11.65
C GLY A 266 -9.77 2.80 11.47
N PRO A 267 -10.11 3.47 12.58
CA PRO A 267 -10.74 4.79 12.52
C PRO A 267 -9.74 5.83 12.04
N GLY A 268 -10.26 6.96 11.56
CA GLY A 268 -9.45 8.08 11.12
C GLY A 268 -9.87 8.65 9.78
N ARG A 269 -9.02 9.50 9.22
CA ARG A 269 -9.26 10.09 7.92
C ARG A 269 -8.39 9.45 6.87
N TYR A 270 -8.97 9.31 5.67
CA TYR A 270 -8.34 8.70 4.51
C TYR A 270 -8.46 9.64 3.32
N ARG A 271 -7.42 9.72 2.53
CA ARG A 271 -7.44 10.43 1.26
C ARG A 271 -7.60 9.42 0.14
N LEU A 272 -8.62 9.64 -0.70
CA LEU A 272 -8.95 8.80 -1.85
C LEU A 272 -8.59 9.57 -3.11
N TYR A 273 -7.92 8.90 -4.05
CA TYR A 273 -7.59 9.41 -5.37
C TYR A 273 -8.18 8.45 -6.40
N PHE A 274 -9.20 8.92 -7.08
CA PHE A 274 -9.89 8.13 -8.10
C PHE A 274 -9.50 8.61 -9.49
N ASP A 275 -8.74 7.78 -10.21
CA ASP A 275 -8.36 8.00 -11.60
C ASP A 275 -9.42 7.44 -12.53
N PHE A 276 -9.84 8.22 -13.51
CA PHE A 276 -10.76 7.82 -14.57
C PHE A 276 -10.37 8.47 -15.90
N GLN A 277 -10.73 7.82 -17.02
CA GLN A 277 -10.41 8.32 -18.34
C GLN A 277 -11.68 8.69 -19.10
N VAL A 278 -11.67 9.89 -19.71
CA VAL A 278 -12.68 10.40 -20.63
C VAL A 278 -11.99 11.17 -21.74
N ALA A 279 -12.37 10.89 -22.98
CA ALA A 279 -11.82 11.51 -24.20
C ALA A 279 -10.27 11.43 -24.25
N GLY A 280 -9.72 10.26 -23.96
CA GLY A 280 -8.28 9.98 -23.99
C GLY A 280 -7.48 10.65 -22.86
N GLN A 281 -8.12 11.33 -21.92
CA GLN A 281 -7.44 12.01 -20.81
C GLN A 281 -7.78 11.38 -19.47
N VAL A 282 -6.74 11.02 -18.72
CA VAL A 282 -6.86 10.56 -17.34
C VAL A 282 -6.98 11.76 -16.41
N ARG A 283 -7.91 11.68 -15.47
CA ARG A 283 -8.17 12.69 -14.44
C ARG A 283 -8.26 12.03 -13.08
N THR A 284 -7.84 12.74 -12.07
CA THR A 284 -7.88 12.27 -10.67
C THR A 284 -8.88 13.11 -9.88
N ALA A 285 -9.93 12.47 -9.38
CA ALA A 285 -10.83 13.07 -8.40
C ALA A 285 -10.37 12.70 -6.98
N GLU A 286 -10.29 13.71 -6.11
CA GLU A 286 -9.72 13.57 -4.77
C GLU A 286 -10.79 13.74 -3.69
N PHE A 287 -10.87 12.80 -2.74
CA PHE A 287 -11.86 12.84 -1.66
C PHE A 287 -11.19 12.68 -0.30
N THR A 288 -11.86 13.15 0.73
CA THR A 288 -11.54 12.82 2.12
C THR A 288 -12.66 11.97 2.69
N LEU A 289 -12.33 10.78 3.15
CA LEU A 289 -13.23 9.88 3.87
C LEU A 289 -12.91 9.96 5.36
N SER A 290 -13.93 10.05 6.20
CA SER A 290 -13.80 9.92 7.66
C SER A 290 -14.50 8.64 8.12
N VAL A 291 -13.75 7.79 8.83
CA VAL A 291 -14.24 6.55 9.43
C VAL A 291 -14.21 6.75 10.94
N PRO A 292 -15.36 6.62 11.63
CA PRO A 292 -15.47 6.84 13.08
C PRO A 292 -14.77 5.78 13.93
#